data_166df9770f13f7af8bab1f39e1ecd9fe
#
_entry.id   166df9770f13f7af8bab1f39e1ecd9fe
#
_cell.length_a   1.000
_cell.length_b   1.000
_cell.length_c   1.000
_cell.angle_alpha   90.00
_cell.angle_beta   90.00
_cell.angle_gamma   90.00
#
_symmetry.space_group_name_H-M   'P 1'
#
loop_
_entity.id
_entity.type
_entity.pdbx_description
1 polymer ?
#
loop_
_entity_poly.entity_id
_entity_poly.type
_entity_poly.pdbx_seq_one_letter_code
_entity_poly.pdbx_strand_id
1 'polypeptide(L)'
;MRAESIASATFALVMAGMMLFTGLAGAAEIRVMISGGFSAAYLELVPEFERATGHKVVTARGASMGTSPNSIPSRLQRGEPVDVFVMVGDALEGLIKQGKVAAGTRADLARSSIGVAVRAGSPKPDIGSVDAFKRAMLDAKSLAYSSSASGVYLSTELFPRLGIAAQVKEKSRMIGSEPVGAAVARGEAEIALQQISELLPVPGIDFVGPLPAEIQKITVFSAGIAADAKEPDAARALIKFLASPAAAPAIAKSALEPMTP
;
A
#
# COMPACT_ATOMS: atom_id res chain seq x y z
N MET A 1 82.60 6.41 15.27
CA MET A 1 81.83 5.21 15.69
C MET A 1 80.60 5.66 16.44
N ARG A 2 79.43 5.18 16.03
CA ARG A 2 78.08 5.30 16.62
C ARG A 2 77.34 6.64 16.42
N ALA A 3 76.62 6.68 15.32
CA ALA A 3 75.44 7.49 15.15
C ALA A 3 74.50 6.69 14.23
N GLU A 4 73.74 5.72 14.77
CA GLU A 4 72.59 5.09 14.16
C GLU A 4 71.66 4.62 15.31
N SER A 5 70.40 5.06 15.25
CA SER A 5 69.24 4.49 15.97
C SER A 5 68.37 5.54 16.65
N ILE A 6 67.81 6.49 15.96
CA ILE A 6 66.64 7.26 16.44
C ILE A 6 65.67 7.59 15.28
N ALA A 7 65.45 6.70 14.31
CA ALA A 7 64.57 7.01 13.20
C ALA A 7 63.45 5.99 12.99
N SER A 8 63.21 5.08 13.95
CA SER A 8 62.22 4.01 13.73
C SER A 8 61.00 3.99 14.69
N ALA A 9 60.86 4.95 15.59
CA ALA A 9 59.77 4.94 16.58
C ALA A 9 58.60 5.90 16.33
N THR A 10 58.70 6.77 15.29
CA THR A 10 57.69 7.82 15.08
C THR A 10 56.70 7.50 13.95
N PHE A 11 56.87 6.39 13.22
CA PHE A 11 55.99 6.02 12.08
C PHE A 11 54.86 5.07 12.46
N ALA A 12 54.88 4.50 13.65
CA ALA A 12 53.89 3.53 14.11
C ALA A 12 52.65 4.13 14.80
N LEU A 13 52.65 5.43 15.14
CA LEU A 13 51.56 6.04 15.93
C LEU A 13 50.55 6.84 15.12
N VAL A 14 50.74 7.01 13.79
CA VAL A 14 49.81 7.73 12.92
C VAL A 14 48.79 6.82 12.22
N MET A 15 49.04 5.51 12.17
CA MET A 15 48.09 4.52 11.52
C MET A 15 47.03 3.97 12.46
N ALA A 16 47.02 4.28 13.75
CA ALA A 16 46.01 3.79 14.72
C ALA A 16 44.81 4.75 14.89
N GLY A 17 44.80 5.90 14.23
CA GLY A 17 43.74 6.91 14.37
C GLY A 17 42.63 6.87 13.32
N MET A 18 42.63 5.90 12.36
CA MET A 18 41.64 5.80 11.31
C MET A 18 40.71 4.62 11.55
N MET A 19 40.32 4.39 12.81
CA MET A 19 39.27 3.43 13.17
C MET A 19 37.91 4.12 13.14
N LEU A 20 37.20 3.82 12.05
CA LEU A 20 35.78 3.44 12.08
C LEU A 20 34.85 4.35 12.91
N PHE A 21 34.57 5.55 12.43
CA PHE A 21 33.22 6.08 12.53
C PHE A 21 32.32 5.37 11.50
N THR A 22 32.15 4.06 11.61
CA THR A 22 30.88 3.46 11.23
C THR A 22 29.88 4.02 12.23
N GLY A 23 29.20 5.13 11.86
CA GLY A 23 28.10 5.62 12.61
C GLY A 23 27.14 4.45 12.80
N LEU A 24 27.03 3.96 14.03
CA LEU A 24 25.88 3.21 14.49
C LEU A 24 24.72 4.18 14.27
N ALA A 25 24.08 4.12 13.09
CA ALA A 25 22.78 4.71 12.91
C ALA A 25 21.92 4.08 14.01
N GLY A 26 21.61 4.86 15.05
CA GLY A 26 20.80 4.39 16.17
C GLY A 26 19.49 3.81 15.62
N ALA A 27 18.90 2.87 16.34
CA ALA A 27 17.58 2.35 16.01
C ALA A 27 16.57 3.51 15.93
N ALA A 28 16.01 3.75 14.74
CA ALA A 28 15.03 4.81 14.49
C ALA A 28 13.60 4.28 14.61
N GLU A 29 12.65 5.14 14.96
CA GLU A 29 11.21 4.86 14.87
C GLU A 29 10.64 5.52 13.62
N ILE A 30 10.25 4.73 12.65
CA ILE A 30 9.70 5.18 11.35
C ILE A 30 8.18 5.15 11.41
N ARG A 31 7.53 6.29 11.21
CA ARG A 31 6.07 6.40 11.15
C ARG A 31 5.58 6.23 9.73
N VAL A 32 4.75 5.22 9.51
CA VAL A 32 4.24 4.86 8.18
C VAL A 32 2.73 5.05 8.14
N MET A 33 2.25 5.80 7.15
CA MET A 33 0.84 5.79 6.78
C MET A 33 0.64 4.89 5.55
N ILE A 34 -0.16 3.83 5.72
CA ILE A 34 -0.37 2.83 4.66
C ILE A 34 -1.84 2.65 4.31
N SER A 35 -2.12 2.47 3.00
CA SER A 35 -3.45 2.08 2.52
C SER A 35 -3.62 0.57 2.38
N GLY A 36 -4.89 0.14 2.36
CA GLY A 36 -5.26 -1.28 2.46
C GLY A 36 -4.64 -2.19 1.42
N GLY A 37 -4.58 -1.77 0.16
CA GLY A 37 -4.19 -2.64 -0.94
C GLY A 37 -2.77 -3.20 -0.89
N PHE A 38 -1.83 -2.55 -0.19
CA PHE A 38 -0.47 -3.07 0.02
C PHE A 38 -0.28 -3.68 1.42
N SER A 39 -1.31 -3.64 2.27
CA SER A 39 -1.18 -4.00 3.69
C SER A 39 -0.78 -5.44 3.94
N ALA A 40 -1.27 -6.41 3.16
CA ALA A 40 -0.95 -7.82 3.37
C ALA A 40 0.54 -8.10 3.16
N ALA A 41 1.12 -7.63 2.04
CA ALA A 41 2.55 -7.72 1.78
C ALA A 41 3.38 -6.99 2.84
N TYR A 42 2.97 -5.78 3.17
CA TYR A 42 3.65 -4.94 4.16
C TYR A 42 3.76 -5.60 5.54
N LEU A 43 2.69 -6.24 6.01
CA LEU A 43 2.68 -6.92 7.31
C LEU A 43 3.62 -8.13 7.38
N GLU A 44 3.87 -8.78 6.25
CA GLU A 44 4.86 -9.85 6.15
C GLU A 44 6.28 -9.28 6.11
N LEU A 45 6.50 -8.17 5.40
CA LEU A 45 7.80 -7.57 5.15
C LEU A 45 8.36 -6.72 6.32
N VAL A 46 7.51 -5.98 7.04
CA VAL A 46 7.98 -5.08 8.12
C VAL A 46 8.75 -5.79 9.23
N PRO A 47 8.31 -6.96 9.75
CA PRO A 47 9.08 -7.68 10.75
C PRO A 47 10.46 -8.13 10.25
N GLU A 48 10.62 -8.40 8.96
CA GLU A 48 11.91 -8.74 8.35
C GLU A 48 12.83 -7.51 8.30
N PHE A 49 12.30 -6.38 7.87
CA PHE A 49 13.01 -5.12 7.87
C PHE A 49 13.47 -4.73 9.28
N GLU A 50 12.59 -4.80 10.28
CA GLU A 50 12.92 -4.49 11.67
C GLU A 50 14.04 -5.39 12.23
N ARG A 51 13.97 -6.71 11.92
CA ARG A 51 15.03 -7.66 12.34
C ARG A 51 16.37 -7.36 11.65
N ALA A 52 16.33 -6.99 10.37
CA ALA A 52 17.54 -6.76 9.59
C ALA A 52 18.25 -5.44 9.94
N THR A 53 17.49 -4.43 10.37
CA THR A 53 18.02 -3.07 10.55
C THR A 53 18.05 -2.59 12.00
N GLY A 54 17.27 -3.23 12.89
CA GLY A 54 17.06 -2.75 14.27
C GLY A 54 16.08 -1.56 14.36
N HIS A 55 15.66 -0.96 13.24
CA HIS A 55 14.64 0.10 13.25
C HIS A 55 13.30 -0.43 13.73
N LYS A 56 12.42 0.48 14.18
CA LYS A 56 11.04 0.19 14.54
C LYS A 56 10.09 0.90 13.60
N VAL A 57 8.98 0.24 13.28
CA VAL A 57 7.97 0.78 12.37
C VAL A 57 6.64 0.92 13.09
N VAL A 58 6.16 2.17 13.19
CA VAL A 58 4.83 2.50 13.74
C VAL A 58 3.88 2.77 12.59
N THR A 59 2.82 1.97 12.49
CA THR A 59 1.94 1.96 11.32
C THR A 59 0.56 2.52 11.63
N ALA A 60 0.16 3.54 10.88
CA ALA A 60 -1.20 4.04 10.80
C ALA A 60 -1.85 3.59 9.48
N ARG A 61 -3.04 2.97 9.56
CA ARG A 61 -3.76 2.48 8.37
C ARG A 61 -4.90 3.42 7.99
N GLY A 62 -5.14 3.57 6.69
CA GLY A 62 -6.25 4.34 6.18
C GLY A 62 -6.37 4.29 4.66
N ALA A 63 -7.52 4.70 4.13
CA ALA A 63 -7.70 4.81 2.68
C ALA A 63 -6.76 5.88 2.10
N SER A 64 -6.27 5.65 0.87
CA SER A 64 -5.41 6.61 0.16
C SER A 64 -6.12 7.93 -0.15
N MET A 65 -7.44 7.93 -0.18
CA MET A 65 -8.28 9.09 -0.51
C MET A 65 -9.60 9.01 0.24
N GLY A 66 -10.45 10.04 0.07
CA GLY A 66 -11.74 10.13 0.76
C GLY A 66 -11.63 10.87 2.09
N THR A 67 -12.77 10.99 2.78
CA THR A 67 -12.96 11.83 3.97
C THR A 67 -13.24 11.02 5.23
N SER A 68 -13.09 9.69 5.20
CA SER A 68 -13.24 8.88 6.41
C SER A 68 -12.22 9.33 7.48
N PRO A 69 -12.53 9.27 8.77
CA PRO A 69 -11.64 9.75 9.83
C PRO A 69 -10.25 9.13 9.79
N ASN A 70 -10.15 7.88 9.33
CA ASN A 70 -8.90 7.13 9.23
C ASN A 70 -8.20 7.28 7.87
N SER A 71 -8.79 7.97 6.89
CA SER A 71 -8.12 8.19 5.60
C SER A 71 -6.82 8.96 5.77
N ILE A 72 -5.84 8.70 4.91
CA ILE A 72 -4.55 9.41 4.92
C ILE A 72 -4.75 10.93 4.82
N PRO A 73 -5.61 11.46 3.92
CA PRO A 73 -5.90 12.89 3.89
C PRO A 73 -6.43 13.44 5.21
N SER A 74 -7.35 12.74 5.87
CA SER A 74 -7.92 13.20 7.15
C SER A 74 -6.90 13.16 8.29
N ARG A 75 -5.99 12.18 8.30
CA ARG A 75 -4.87 12.11 9.26
C ARG A 75 -3.91 13.29 9.07
N LEU A 76 -3.55 13.58 7.83
CA LEU A 76 -2.70 14.73 7.50
C LEU A 76 -3.34 16.06 7.88
N GLN A 77 -4.66 16.20 7.73
CA GLN A 77 -5.38 17.41 8.18
C GLN A 77 -5.33 17.60 9.69
N ARG A 78 -5.26 16.50 10.47
CA ARG A 78 -5.09 16.56 11.92
C ARG A 78 -3.63 16.73 12.35
N GLY A 79 -2.67 16.80 11.41
CA GLY A 79 -1.25 16.95 11.71
C GLY A 79 -0.62 15.69 12.30
N GLU A 80 -1.18 14.50 12.03
CA GLU A 80 -0.56 13.25 12.49
C GLU A 80 0.83 13.08 11.84
N PRO A 81 1.89 12.79 12.61
CA PRO A 81 3.24 12.67 12.09
C PRO A 81 3.40 11.44 11.19
N VAL A 82 4.20 11.58 10.15
CA VAL A 82 4.48 10.53 9.18
C VAL A 82 5.89 10.72 8.61
N ASP A 83 6.60 9.62 8.37
CA ASP A 83 7.89 9.60 7.69
C ASP A 83 7.77 8.97 6.31
N VAL A 84 6.91 7.93 6.16
CA VAL A 84 6.72 7.20 4.90
C VAL A 84 5.23 7.06 4.59
N PHE A 85 4.88 7.37 3.36
CA PHE A 85 3.59 7.01 2.78
C PHE A 85 3.73 5.75 1.95
N VAL A 86 2.76 4.82 2.08
CA VAL A 86 2.57 3.67 1.18
C VAL A 86 1.11 3.66 0.74
N MET A 87 0.83 4.12 -0.47
CA MET A 87 -0.52 4.44 -0.90
C MET A 87 -0.70 4.35 -2.42
N VAL A 88 -1.89 4.61 -2.91
CA VAL A 88 -2.17 4.70 -4.35
C VAL A 88 -1.29 5.77 -4.99
N GLY A 89 -0.59 5.41 -6.08
CA GLY A 89 0.41 6.26 -6.73
C GLY A 89 -0.12 7.60 -7.21
N ASP A 90 -1.35 7.65 -7.74
CA ASP A 90 -1.98 8.92 -8.16
C ASP A 90 -2.25 9.84 -6.96
N ALA A 91 -2.67 9.27 -5.83
CA ALA A 91 -2.88 10.05 -4.60
C ALA A 91 -1.54 10.51 -3.99
N LEU A 92 -0.50 9.69 -4.05
CA LEU A 92 0.86 10.06 -3.65
C LEU A 92 1.40 11.20 -4.52
N GLU A 93 1.17 11.14 -5.84
CA GLU A 93 1.55 12.20 -6.77
C GLU A 93 0.87 13.54 -6.42
N GLY A 94 -0.41 13.47 -5.98
CA GLY A 94 -1.12 14.62 -5.44
C GLY A 94 -0.42 15.23 -4.21
N LEU A 95 0.10 14.39 -3.30
CA LEU A 95 0.85 14.86 -2.13
C LEU A 95 2.23 15.43 -2.50
N ILE A 96 2.91 14.88 -3.53
CA ILE A 96 4.16 15.43 -4.07
C ILE A 96 3.90 16.85 -4.60
N LYS A 97 2.87 17.05 -5.42
CA LYS A 97 2.49 18.37 -5.97
C LYS A 97 2.12 19.39 -4.89
N GLN A 98 1.62 18.93 -3.74
CA GLN A 98 1.33 19.77 -2.57
C GLN A 98 2.56 20.02 -1.69
N GLY A 99 3.74 19.49 -2.03
CA GLY A 99 4.96 19.61 -1.23
C GLY A 99 4.94 18.82 0.08
N LYS A 100 4.02 17.86 0.24
CA LYS A 100 3.90 17.01 1.45
C LYS A 100 4.77 15.76 1.38
N VAL A 101 5.19 15.38 0.20
CA VAL A 101 6.12 14.27 -0.06
C VAL A 101 7.35 14.85 -0.75
N ALA A 102 8.53 14.47 -0.29
CA ALA A 102 9.80 14.93 -0.84
C ALA A 102 9.96 14.49 -2.30
N ALA A 103 10.25 15.43 -3.18
CA ALA A 103 10.44 15.17 -4.61
C ALA A 103 11.57 14.13 -4.84
N GLY A 104 11.36 13.25 -5.83
CA GLY A 104 12.34 12.21 -6.18
C GLY A 104 12.41 11.02 -5.22
N THR A 105 11.52 10.95 -4.21
CA THR A 105 11.50 9.82 -3.25
C THR A 105 10.45 8.78 -3.59
N ARG A 106 9.62 8.98 -4.61
CA ARG A 106 8.60 8.01 -5.04
C ARG A 106 9.26 6.74 -5.56
N ALA A 107 8.77 5.60 -5.07
CA ALA A 107 9.07 4.28 -5.59
C ALA A 107 7.75 3.53 -5.82
N ASP A 108 7.55 3.02 -7.03
CA ASP A 108 6.39 2.19 -7.35
C ASP A 108 6.69 0.76 -6.88
N LEU A 109 5.79 0.19 -6.08
CA LEU A 109 6.00 -1.08 -5.38
C LEU A 109 5.28 -2.24 -6.05
N ALA A 110 4.02 -2.05 -6.43
CA ALA A 110 3.20 -3.11 -6.98
C ALA A 110 2.00 -2.60 -7.77
N ARG A 111 1.50 -3.45 -8.67
CA ARG A 111 0.22 -3.28 -9.36
C ARG A 111 -0.85 -4.14 -8.71
N SER A 112 -2.07 -3.64 -8.68
CA SER A 112 -3.22 -4.30 -8.10
C SER A 112 -4.42 -4.22 -9.04
N SER A 113 -5.15 -5.33 -9.15
CA SER A 113 -6.39 -5.44 -9.92
C SER A 113 -7.60 -5.38 -9.00
N ILE A 114 -8.75 -4.95 -9.54
CA ILE A 114 -10.04 -4.99 -8.85
C ILE A 114 -10.66 -6.36 -9.07
N GLY A 115 -11.25 -6.91 -8.01
CA GLY A 115 -11.95 -8.17 -8.04
C GLY A 115 -13.34 -8.09 -7.42
N VAL A 116 -14.04 -9.19 -7.57
CA VAL A 116 -15.39 -9.43 -7.08
C VAL A 116 -15.37 -10.57 -6.07
N ALA A 117 -16.09 -10.41 -4.98
CA ALA A 117 -16.32 -11.48 -3.99
C ALA A 117 -17.77 -11.48 -3.55
N VAL A 118 -18.23 -12.62 -3.07
CA VAL A 118 -19.53 -12.84 -2.47
C VAL A 118 -19.35 -13.43 -1.08
N ARG A 119 -20.41 -13.49 -0.28
CA ARG A 119 -20.38 -14.20 1.01
C ARG A 119 -20.07 -15.68 0.77
N ALA A 120 -19.29 -16.28 1.63
CA ALA A 120 -18.93 -17.69 1.55
C ALA A 120 -20.17 -18.59 1.46
N GLY A 121 -20.14 -19.53 0.50
CA GLY A 121 -21.26 -20.43 0.19
C GLY A 121 -22.40 -19.81 -0.61
N SER A 122 -22.34 -18.54 -0.96
CA SER A 122 -23.33 -17.92 -1.86
C SER A 122 -23.04 -18.26 -3.33
N PRO A 123 -24.06 -18.32 -4.20
CA PRO A 123 -23.83 -18.47 -5.64
C PRO A 123 -22.92 -17.39 -6.18
N LYS A 124 -21.91 -17.80 -6.97
CA LYS A 124 -21.01 -16.87 -7.64
C LYS A 124 -21.64 -16.37 -8.93
N PRO A 125 -21.80 -15.04 -9.11
CA PRO A 125 -22.30 -14.49 -10.36
C PRO A 125 -21.31 -14.73 -11.50
N ASP A 126 -21.82 -14.86 -12.71
CA ASP A 126 -20.97 -14.85 -13.92
C ASP A 126 -20.48 -13.40 -14.17
N ILE A 127 -19.16 -13.24 -14.21
CA ILE A 127 -18.49 -11.98 -14.52
C ILE A 127 -17.45 -12.15 -15.65
N GLY A 128 -17.52 -13.23 -16.43
CA GLY A 128 -16.54 -13.59 -17.45
C GLY A 128 -16.51 -12.68 -18.66
N SER A 129 -17.47 -11.76 -18.81
CA SER A 129 -17.51 -10.73 -19.85
C SER A 129 -18.08 -9.43 -19.31
N VAL A 130 -17.90 -8.33 -20.05
CA VAL A 130 -18.47 -7.02 -19.68
C VAL A 130 -19.99 -7.09 -19.51
N ASP A 131 -20.68 -7.80 -20.43
CA ASP A 131 -22.14 -7.94 -20.35
C ASP A 131 -22.58 -8.84 -19.18
N ALA A 132 -21.85 -9.91 -18.89
CA ALA A 132 -22.11 -10.76 -17.74
C ALA A 132 -21.88 -9.97 -16.43
N PHE A 133 -20.78 -9.25 -16.31
CA PHE A 133 -20.53 -8.35 -15.18
C PHE A 133 -21.65 -7.32 -15.02
N LYS A 134 -22.05 -6.66 -16.10
CA LYS A 134 -23.15 -5.68 -16.08
C LYS A 134 -24.44 -6.30 -15.55
N ARG A 135 -24.84 -7.48 -16.07
CA ARG A 135 -26.02 -8.21 -15.57
C ARG A 135 -25.88 -8.54 -14.09
N ALA A 136 -24.74 -9.09 -13.67
CA ALA A 136 -24.49 -9.43 -12.27
C ALA A 136 -24.64 -8.22 -11.33
N MET A 137 -24.16 -7.04 -11.75
CA MET A 137 -24.34 -5.81 -10.97
C MET A 137 -25.78 -5.34 -10.93
N LEU A 138 -26.55 -5.53 -11.99
CA LEU A 138 -27.97 -5.16 -12.05
C LEU A 138 -28.86 -6.13 -11.25
N ASP A 139 -28.57 -7.43 -11.28
CA ASP A 139 -29.37 -8.48 -10.63
C ASP A 139 -29.12 -8.57 -9.11
N ALA A 140 -27.93 -8.23 -8.64
CA ALA A 140 -27.59 -8.22 -7.23
C ALA A 140 -28.52 -7.27 -6.46
N LYS A 141 -28.97 -7.68 -5.26
CA LYS A 141 -29.80 -6.85 -4.37
C LYS A 141 -29.01 -5.73 -3.71
N SER A 142 -27.74 -5.97 -3.46
CA SER A 142 -26.88 -4.97 -2.82
C SER A 142 -25.41 -5.14 -3.19
N LEU A 143 -24.70 -4.03 -3.28
CA LEU A 143 -23.28 -3.95 -3.60
C LEU A 143 -22.53 -3.19 -2.50
N ALA A 144 -21.28 -3.58 -2.27
CA ALA A 144 -20.35 -2.82 -1.44
C ALA A 144 -19.04 -2.59 -2.18
N TYR A 145 -18.52 -1.38 -2.09
CA TYR A 145 -17.20 -1.02 -2.64
C TYR A 145 -16.50 0.01 -1.76
N SER A 146 -15.17 0.13 -1.89
CA SER A 146 -14.39 0.99 -1.02
C SER A 146 -14.60 2.49 -1.33
N SER A 147 -14.32 3.35 -0.38
CA SER A 147 -14.22 4.80 -0.58
C SER A 147 -12.86 5.24 -1.18
N SER A 148 -11.99 4.29 -1.51
CA SER A 148 -10.66 4.53 -2.08
C SER A 148 -10.66 4.28 -3.60
N ALA A 149 -9.49 4.13 -4.20
CA ALA A 149 -9.28 4.13 -5.65
C ALA A 149 -10.21 3.20 -6.44
N SER A 150 -10.39 1.95 -6.00
CA SER A 150 -11.28 1.01 -6.70
C SER A 150 -12.74 1.48 -6.70
N GLY A 151 -13.25 1.93 -5.55
CA GLY A 151 -14.64 2.39 -5.47
C GLY A 151 -14.86 3.73 -6.17
N VAL A 152 -13.89 4.62 -6.17
CA VAL A 152 -13.94 5.86 -6.98
C VAL A 152 -14.04 5.50 -8.45
N TYR A 153 -13.15 4.64 -8.97
CA TYR A 153 -13.21 4.18 -10.36
C TYR A 153 -14.57 3.56 -10.70
N LEU A 154 -15.06 2.64 -9.86
CA LEU A 154 -16.35 1.98 -10.08
C LEU A 154 -17.50 2.99 -10.18
N SER A 155 -17.59 3.90 -9.21
CA SER A 155 -18.74 4.81 -9.07
C SER A 155 -18.71 6.00 -10.04
N THR A 156 -17.52 6.54 -10.35
CA THR A 156 -17.38 7.76 -11.16
C THR A 156 -17.03 7.50 -12.63
N GLU A 157 -16.48 6.33 -12.94
CA GLU A 157 -16.05 6.00 -14.30
C GLU A 157 -16.78 4.77 -14.86
N LEU A 158 -16.67 3.60 -14.19
CA LEU A 158 -17.13 2.34 -14.76
C LEU A 158 -18.65 2.25 -14.85
N PHE A 159 -19.36 2.44 -13.74
CA PHE A 159 -20.83 2.32 -13.75
C PHE A 159 -21.52 3.34 -14.67
N PRO A 160 -21.08 4.61 -14.76
CA PRO A 160 -21.54 5.54 -15.81
C PRO A 160 -21.27 5.03 -17.23
N ARG A 161 -20.05 4.56 -17.53
CA ARG A 161 -19.68 4.03 -18.84
C ARG A 161 -20.51 2.82 -19.26
N LEU A 162 -20.89 1.97 -18.31
CA LEU A 162 -21.77 0.82 -18.54
C LEU A 162 -23.26 1.19 -18.59
N GLY A 163 -23.62 2.44 -18.32
CA GLY A 163 -25.01 2.91 -18.31
C GLY A 163 -25.86 2.36 -17.16
N ILE A 164 -25.25 1.99 -16.03
CA ILE A 164 -25.94 1.37 -14.88
C ILE A 164 -25.84 2.20 -13.60
N ALA A 165 -25.20 3.37 -13.65
CA ALA A 165 -24.87 4.17 -12.46
C ALA A 165 -26.09 4.45 -11.56
N ALA A 166 -27.23 4.81 -12.14
CA ALA A 166 -28.44 5.11 -11.37
C ALA A 166 -28.96 3.88 -10.61
N GLN A 167 -29.10 2.75 -11.29
CA GLN A 167 -29.63 1.51 -10.71
C GLN A 167 -28.70 0.94 -9.62
N VAL A 168 -27.38 1.03 -9.84
CA VAL A 168 -26.38 0.50 -8.90
C VAL A 168 -26.27 1.39 -7.66
N LYS A 169 -26.36 2.72 -7.83
CA LYS A 169 -26.23 3.70 -6.74
C LYS A 169 -27.21 3.44 -5.60
N GLU A 170 -28.46 3.17 -5.92
CA GLU A 170 -29.54 3.00 -4.92
C GLU A 170 -29.32 1.79 -4.00
N LYS A 171 -28.60 0.78 -4.46
CA LYS A 171 -28.31 -0.47 -3.74
C LYS A 171 -26.84 -0.63 -3.35
N SER A 172 -26.05 0.41 -3.49
CA SER A 172 -24.62 0.39 -3.19
C SER A 172 -24.30 1.04 -1.86
N ARG A 173 -23.36 0.43 -1.13
CA ARG A 173 -22.76 1.00 0.08
C ARG A 173 -21.28 1.28 -0.17
N MET A 174 -20.85 2.50 0.11
CA MET A 174 -19.44 2.87 0.10
C MET A 174 -18.86 2.64 1.49
N ILE A 175 -17.84 1.78 1.59
CA ILE A 175 -17.18 1.40 2.85
C ILE A 175 -15.85 2.13 2.96
N GLY A 176 -15.67 2.89 4.03
CA GLY A 176 -14.46 3.72 4.23
C GLY A 176 -13.62 3.36 5.45
N SER A 177 -14.16 2.55 6.36
CA SER A 177 -13.56 2.30 7.68
C SER A 177 -13.05 0.87 7.89
N GLU A 178 -13.43 -0.06 7.03
CA GLU A 178 -13.07 -1.47 7.12
C GLU A 178 -12.90 -2.08 5.71
N PRO A 179 -12.35 -3.32 5.60
CA PRO A 179 -12.36 -4.07 4.34
C PRO A 179 -13.79 -4.32 3.85
N VAL A 180 -14.05 -4.10 2.57
CA VAL A 180 -15.39 -4.27 1.97
C VAL A 180 -15.91 -5.69 2.13
N GLY A 181 -15.01 -6.68 2.00
CA GLY A 181 -15.34 -8.09 2.20
C GLY A 181 -15.91 -8.41 3.58
N ALA A 182 -15.53 -7.66 4.63
CA ALA A 182 -16.06 -7.87 5.98
C ALA A 182 -17.56 -7.55 6.07
N ALA A 183 -18.01 -6.49 5.42
CA ALA A 183 -19.44 -6.17 5.33
C ALA A 183 -20.22 -7.25 4.58
N VAL A 184 -19.65 -7.81 3.50
CA VAL A 184 -20.24 -8.91 2.73
C VAL A 184 -20.27 -10.21 3.54
N ALA A 185 -19.20 -10.52 4.29
CA ALA A 185 -19.16 -11.69 5.17
C ALA A 185 -20.26 -11.65 6.23
N ARG A 186 -20.62 -10.47 6.74
CA ARG A 186 -21.74 -10.27 7.68
C ARG A 186 -23.13 -10.25 7.02
N GLY A 187 -23.18 -10.33 5.68
CA GLY A 187 -24.44 -10.28 4.92
C GLY A 187 -25.03 -8.87 4.75
N GLU A 188 -24.25 -7.81 4.97
CA GLU A 188 -24.68 -6.42 4.80
C GLU A 188 -24.73 -5.99 3.32
N ALA A 189 -24.07 -6.74 2.42
CA ALA A 189 -24.18 -6.64 0.99
C ALA A 189 -23.95 -8.02 0.35
N GLU A 190 -24.48 -8.23 -0.86
CA GLU A 190 -24.32 -9.48 -1.61
C GLU A 190 -22.98 -9.55 -2.33
N ILE A 191 -22.52 -8.46 -2.94
CA ILE A 191 -21.31 -8.41 -3.74
C ILE A 191 -20.35 -7.38 -3.19
N ALA A 192 -19.10 -7.80 -3.02
CA ALA A 192 -17.96 -6.93 -2.71
C ALA A 192 -17.16 -6.63 -3.98
N LEU A 193 -16.77 -5.36 -4.19
CA LEU A 193 -15.84 -4.93 -5.22
C LEU A 193 -14.71 -4.11 -4.57
N GLN A 194 -13.49 -4.64 -4.63
CA GLN A 194 -12.31 -4.01 -4.03
C GLN A 194 -11.04 -4.51 -4.71
N GLN A 195 -9.87 -3.99 -4.35
CA GLN A 195 -8.59 -4.58 -4.76
C GLN A 195 -8.53 -6.05 -4.33
N ILE A 196 -8.04 -6.93 -5.20
CA ILE A 196 -7.98 -8.38 -4.94
C ILE A 196 -7.16 -8.63 -3.66
N SER A 197 -6.06 -7.90 -3.47
CA SER A 197 -5.21 -7.97 -2.29
C SER A 197 -5.90 -7.63 -0.97
N GLU A 198 -7.01 -6.90 -1.02
CA GLU A 198 -7.83 -6.57 0.15
C GLU A 198 -8.98 -7.55 0.36
N LEU A 199 -9.43 -8.24 -0.70
CA LEU A 199 -10.51 -9.25 -0.61
C LEU A 199 -9.97 -10.58 -0.09
N LEU A 200 -8.88 -11.09 -0.66
CA LEU A 200 -8.39 -12.44 -0.37
C LEU A 200 -8.09 -12.73 1.12
N PRO A 201 -7.60 -11.77 1.92
CA PRO A 201 -7.34 -12.03 3.34
C PRO A 201 -8.61 -12.06 4.21
N VAL A 202 -9.78 -11.69 3.68
CA VAL A 202 -11.00 -11.57 4.49
C VAL A 202 -11.68 -12.93 4.64
N PRO A 203 -11.85 -13.43 5.87
CA PRO A 203 -12.58 -14.67 6.09
C PRO A 203 -14.10 -14.48 5.86
N GLY A 204 -14.78 -15.56 5.45
CA GLY A 204 -16.24 -15.56 5.28
C GLY A 204 -16.73 -14.99 3.93
N ILE A 205 -15.82 -14.83 2.98
CA ILE A 205 -16.18 -14.52 1.58
C ILE A 205 -15.55 -15.53 0.61
N ASP A 206 -16.16 -15.68 -0.55
CA ASP A 206 -15.65 -16.44 -1.68
C ASP A 206 -15.27 -15.48 -2.79
N PHE A 207 -14.02 -15.53 -3.21
CA PHE A 207 -13.53 -14.78 -4.36
C PHE A 207 -14.17 -15.33 -5.65
N VAL A 208 -14.77 -14.46 -6.44
CA VAL A 208 -15.42 -14.81 -7.71
C VAL A 208 -14.40 -14.73 -8.85
N GLY A 209 -13.67 -13.63 -8.93
CA GLY A 209 -12.68 -13.38 -9.98
C GLY A 209 -12.30 -11.91 -10.11
N PRO A 210 -11.31 -11.59 -10.97
CA PRO A 210 -11.01 -10.22 -11.36
C PRO A 210 -12.14 -9.65 -12.24
N LEU A 211 -12.20 -8.33 -12.37
CA LEU A 211 -13.03 -7.71 -13.43
C LEU A 211 -12.55 -8.17 -14.82
N PRO A 212 -13.43 -8.26 -15.82
CA PRO A 212 -13.04 -8.46 -17.22
C PRO A 212 -11.95 -7.46 -17.65
N ALA A 213 -11.01 -7.91 -18.48
CA ALA A 213 -9.83 -7.13 -18.86
C ALA A 213 -10.18 -5.76 -19.46
N GLU A 214 -11.26 -5.68 -20.24
CA GLU A 214 -11.74 -4.48 -20.94
C GLU A 214 -12.23 -3.38 -19.98
N ILE A 215 -12.59 -3.77 -18.77
CA ILE A 215 -13.11 -2.89 -17.73
C ILE A 215 -12.26 -2.91 -16.46
N GLN A 216 -11.11 -3.57 -16.50
CA GLN A 216 -10.18 -3.60 -15.38
C GLN A 216 -9.47 -2.25 -15.25
N LYS A 217 -9.24 -1.82 -14.01
CA LYS A 217 -8.38 -0.69 -13.67
C LYS A 217 -7.23 -1.19 -12.81
N ILE A 218 -6.03 -1.07 -13.33
CA ILE A 218 -4.83 -1.37 -12.56
C ILE A 218 -4.49 -0.18 -11.68
N THR A 219 -4.34 -0.44 -10.40
CA THR A 219 -3.89 0.55 -9.40
C THR A 219 -2.43 0.29 -9.08
N VAL A 220 -1.57 1.30 -9.22
CA VAL A 220 -0.19 1.25 -8.74
C VAL A 220 -0.16 1.67 -7.28
N PHE A 221 0.47 0.87 -6.41
CA PHE A 221 0.82 1.26 -5.05
C PHE A 221 2.26 1.72 -5.01
N SER A 222 2.47 2.90 -4.44
CA SER A 222 3.76 3.57 -4.39
C SER A 222 4.10 3.99 -2.96
N ALA A 223 5.40 4.10 -2.67
CA ALA A 223 5.91 4.68 -1.44
C ALA A 223 6.58 6.04 -1.71
N GLY A 224 6.63 6.88 -0.68
CA GLY A 224 7.33 8.16 -0.72
C GLY A 224 7.64 8.66 0.69
N ILE A 225 8.70 9.47 0.82
CA ILE A 225 9.14 10.06 2.10
C ILE A 225 8.37 11.36 2.33
N ALA A 226 7.84 11.57 3.53
CA ALA A 226 7.23 12.84 3.91
C ALA A 226 8.26 13.98 3.83
N ALA A 227 7.82 15.16 3.41
CA ALA A 227 8.72 16.30 3.27
C ALA A 227 9.32 16.78 4.61
N ASP A 228 8.61 16.52 5.72
CA ASP A 228 8.99 16.85 7.09
C ASP A 228 9.34 15.59 7.93
N ALA A 229 9.69 14.48 7.25
CA ALA A 229 10.08 13.23 7.90
C ALA A 229 11.17 13.45 8.95
N LYS A 230 11.00 12.83 10.13
CA LYS A 230 11.99 12.93 11.21
C LYS A 230 13.16 11.98 11.01
N GLU A 231 12.90 10.85 10.34
CA GLU A 231 13.87 9.77 10.11
C GLU A 231 14.05 9.50 8.60
N PRO A 232 14.53 10.49 7.81
CA PRO A 232 14.54 10.40 6.34
C PRO A 232 15.46 9.28 5.82
N ASP A 233 16.57 8.97 6.49
CA ASP A 233 17.49 7.92 6.06
C ASP A 233 16.92 6.52 6.36
N ALA A 234 16.32 6.33 7.54
CA ALA A 234 15.63 5.10 7.87
C ALA A 234 14.37 4.89 6.99
N ALA A 235 13.65 5.98 6.68
CA ALA A 235 12.54 5.97 5.73
C ALA A 235 12.99 5.53 4.33
N ARG A 236 14.13 6.02 3.84
CA ARG A 236 14.75 5.62 2.57
C ARG A 236 15.14 4.15 2.57
N ALA A 237 15.70 3.66 3.68
CA ALA A 237 16.04 2.25 3.84
C ALA A 237 14.80 1.35 3.78
N LEU A 238 13.70 1.74 4.43
CA LEU A 238 12.42 1.02 4.37
C LEU A 238 11.86 0.97 2.95
N ILE A 239 11.81 2.11 2.24
CA ILE A 239 11.31 2.16 0.86
C ILE A 239 12.17 1.28 -0.05
N LYS A 240 13.50 1.36 0.06
CA LYS A 240 14.43 0.52 -0.71
C LYS A 240 14.21 -0.97 -0.45
N PHE A 241 13.94 -1.34 0.79
CA PHE A 241 13.62 -2.73 1.16
C PHE A 241 12.29 -3.18 0.52
N LEU A 242 11.22 -2.39 0.65
CA LEU A 242 9.90 -2.70 0.08
C LEU A 242 9.91 -2.77 -1.46
N ALA A 243 10.80 -2.03 -2.12
CA ALA A 243 10.97 -2.04 -3.58
C ALA A 243 12.02 -3.06 -4.07
N SER A 244 12.64 -3.82 -3.17
CA SER A 244 13.71 -4.75 -3.54
C SER A 244 13.18 -6.06 -4.12
N PRO A 245 14.00 -6.80 -4.89
CA PRO A 245 13.66 -8.15 -5.35
C PRO A 245 13.33 -9.11 -4.20
N ALA A 246 13.88 -8.91 -3.00
CA ALA A 246 13.59 -9.73 -1.82
C ALA A 246 12.12 -9.58 -1.36
N ALA A 247 11.48 -8.44 -1.59
CA ALA A 247 10.08 -8.22 -1.26
C ALA A 247 9.10 -8.88 -2.26
N ALA A 248 9.54 -9.21 -3.47
CA ALA A 248 8.67 -9.70 -4.54
C ALA A 248 7.84 -10.94 -4.16
N PRO A 249 8.36 -11.97 -3.46
CA PRO A 249 7.56 -13.13 -3.06
C PRO A 249 6.38 -12.77 -2.15
N ALA A 250 6.58 -11.91 -1.14
CA ALA A 250 5.52 -11.47 -0.23
C ALA A 250 4.46 -10.62 -0.96
N ILE A 251 4.91 -9.77 -1.89
CA ILE A 251 4.03 -8.95 -2.75
C ILE A 251 3.17 -9.87 -3.62
N ALA A 252 3.77 -10.84 -4.34
CA ALA A 252 3.04 -11.77 -5.21
C ALA A 252 2.06 -12.66 -4.43
N LYS A 253 2.44 -13.14 -3.25
CA LYS A 253 1.57 -13.91 -2.34
C LYS A 253 0.33 -13.13 -1.91
N SER A 254 0.42 -11.81 -1.89
CA SER A 254 -0.68 -10.90 -1.58
C SER A 254 -1.57 -10.57 -2.79
N ALA A 255 -1.46 -11.33 -3.89
CA ALA A 255 -2.14 -11.10 -5.16
C ALA A 255 -1.88 -9.71 -5.76
N LEU A 256 -0.69 -9.21 -5.55
CA LEU A 256 -0.14 -8.01 -6.18
C LEU A 256 0.92 -8.43 -7.21
N GLU A 257 1.06 -7.68 -8.28
CA GLU A 257 2.14 -7.81 -9.25
C GLU A 257 3.32 -6.92 -8.80
N PRO A 258 4.48 -7.50 -8.40
CA PRO A 258 5.62 -6.71 -7.97
C PRO A 258 6.14 -5.79 -9.09
N MET A 259 6.53 -4.57 -8.74
CA MET A 259 7.21 -3.62 -9.62
C MET A 259 8.66 -3.47 -9.13
N THR A 260 9.42 -4.57 -9.20
CA THR A 260 10.86 -4.53 -8.91
C THR A 260 11.62 -3.96 -10.09
N PRO A 261 12.65 -3.10 -9.84
CA PRO A 261 13.50 -2.55 -10.89
C PRO A 261 14.24 -3.65 -11.67
#